data_86d5bb07e315841be8345bbc268a1602
#
_entry.id   86d5bb07e315841be8345bbc268a1602
#
_cell.length_a   1.000
_cell.length_b   1.000
_cell.length_c   1.000
_cell.angle_alpha   90.00
_cell.angle_beta   90.00
_cell.angle_gamma   90.00
#
_symmetry.space_group_name_H-M   'P 1'
#
loop_
_entity.id
_entity.type
_entity.pdbx_description
1 polymer ?
#
loop_
_entity_poly.entity_id
_entity_poly.type
_entity_poly.pdbx_seq_one_letter_code
_entity_poly.pdbx_strand_id
1 'polypeptide(L)'
;MKFNFDDLRGIENFSKNFLLTWEHSIEELKATIHVAELFRKLHKEGKSFRQFDTGLAVSIFRDNSTRTRYSFQSAANALGLAVMDLDEKKSQIAHGETVRETANMLSFMTQIVGIRDDMFLGQGNSYMREVGEALDMGFDEGTLHQRPGLVNPQCDIDHPTQSMSDLAMLKQYFGSLDALKGKKVAMTWAYSPSYGKPLSVPQGIIGLLPRFGIDVTLAFPEGYDLIPDVINTARANANIAGSEFTITNSMTDAFTNADVVYPKSWAPFHVMEKRTELL
;
A
#
# COMPACT_ATOMS: atom_id res chain seq x y z
N MET A 1 4.25 -26.14 -4.07
CA MET A 1 2.79 -26.32 -4.13
C MET A 1 2.23 -25.07 -4.78
N LYS A 2 1.61 -25.16 -5.94
CA LYS A 2 0.91 -24.03 -6.54
C LYS A 2 -0.33 -23.76 -5.67
N PHE A 3 -0.61 -22.49 -5.42
CA PHE A 3 -1.80 -22.09 -4.69
C PHE A 3 -3.03 -22.44 -5.51
N ASN A 4 -4.02 -23.07 -4.88
CA ASN A 4 -5.30 -23.30 -5.54
C ASN A 4 -6.21 -22.10 -5.27
N PHE A 5 -6.44 -21.27 -6.30
CA PHE A 5 -7.33 -20.12 -6.20
C PHE A 5 -8.79 -20.50 -5.91
N ASP A 6 -9.18 -21.79 -6.06
CA ASP A 6 -10.50 -22.28 -5.64
C ASP A 6 -10.76 -22.11 -4.14
N ASP A 7 -9.70 -21.97 -3.33
CA ASP A 7 -9.82 -21.69 -1.90
C ASP A 7 -10.25 -20.24 -1.62
N LEU A 8 -10.26 -19.38 -2.63
CA LEU A 8 -10.76 -18.00 -2.59
C LEU A 8 -12.19 -17.88 -3.13
N ARG A 9 -12.98 -18.96 -3.09
CA ARG A 9 -14.37 -18.97 -3.56
C ARG A 9 -15.19 -17.87 -2.92
N GLY A 10 -15.87 -17.08 -3.77
CA GLY A 10 -16.68 -15.92 -3.36
C GLY A 10 -16.04 -14.56 -3.64
N ILE A 11 -14.80 -14.53 -4.17
CA ILE A 11 -14.18 -13.31 -4.66
C ILE A 11 -14.10 -13.42 -6.18
N GLU A 12 -15.19 -13.03 -6.85
CA GLU A 12 -15.31 -13.20 -8.29
C GLU A 12 -14.45 -12.23 -9.11
N ASN A 13 -14.05 -11.10 -8.51
CA ASN A 13 -13.30 -10.05 -9.20
C ASN A 13 -12.22 -9.44 -8.29
N PHE A 14 -11.05 -10.08 -8.20
CA PHE A 14 -9.89 -9.39 -7.65
C PHE A 14 -9.48 -8.22 -8.54
N SER A 15 -9.30 -7.06 -7.93
CA SER A 15 -8.74 -5.93 -8.66
C SER A 15 -7.35 -6.27 -9.19
N LYS A 16 -7.09 -5.93 -10.45
CA LYS A 16 -5.76 -6.06 -11.07
C LYS A 16 -4.77 -5.03 -10.52
N ASN A 17 -5.28 -3.98 -9.88
CA ASN A 17 -4.51 -2.92 -9.24
C ASN A 17 -4.67 -2.98 -7.73
N PHE A 18 -3.58 -2.92 -6.98
CA PHE A 18 -3.59 -2.77 -5.54
C PHE A 18 -2.97 -1.41 -5.19
N LEU A 19 -3.79 -0.35 -5.25
CA LEU A 19 -3.30 1.04 -5.11
C LEU A 19 -3.56 1.63 -3.73
N LEU A 20 -4.80 1.64 -3.26
CA LEU A 20 -5.17 2.14 -1.93
C LEU A 20 -5.96 1.06 -1.18
N THR A 21 -5.66 0.86 0.09
CA THR A 21 -6.28 -0.22 0.89
C THR A 21 -7.79 -0.06 1.01
N TRP A 22 -8.30 1.17 1.04
CA TRP A 22 -9.75 1.43 1.18
C TRP A 22 -10.55 1.33 -0.11
N GLU A 23 -9.91 1.11 -1.26
CA GLU A 23 -10.58 0.87 -2.53
C GLU A 23 -10.95 -0.60 -2.74
N HIS A 24 -10.39 -1.50 -1.93
CA HIS A 24 -10.67 -2.92 -1.97
C HIS A 24 -11.82 -3.30 -1.03
N SER A 25 -12.58 -4.34 -1.37
CA SER A 25 -13.57 -4.91 -0.46
C SER A 25 -12.89 -5.52 0.78
N ILE A 26 -13.63 -5.65 1.87
CA ILE A 26 -13.14 -6.33 3.08
C ILE A 26 -12.75 -7.78 2.77
N GLU A 27 -13.49 -8.43 1.87
CA GLU A 27 -13.27 -9.81 1.43
C GLU A 27 -11.94 -9.93 0.67
N GLU A 28 -11.63 -9.02 -0.25
CA GLU A 28 -10.33 -8.98 -0.94
C GLU A 28 -9.15 -8.78 0.04
N LEU A 29 -9.31 -7.86 1.01
CA LEU A 29 -8.28 -7.62 2.02
C LEU A 29 -8.08 -8.85 2.92
N LYS A 30 -9.16 -9.51 3.36
CA LYS A 30 -9.08 -10.76 4.13
C LYS A 30 -8.39 -11.87 3.34
N ALA A 31 -8.73 -12.03 2.06
CA ALA A 31 -8.10 -13.01 1.19
C ALA A 31 -6.61 -12.71 0.97
N THR A 32 -6.25 -11.46 0.78
CA THR A 32 -4.85 -11.03 0.66
C THR A 32 -4.05 -11.41 1.92
N ILE A 33 -4.59 -11.15 3.12
CA ILE A 33 -3.96 -11.57 4.39
C ILE A 33 -3.85 -13.10 4.45
N HIS A 34 -4.89 -13.83 4.09
CA HIS A 34 -4.89 -15.29 4.12
C HIS A 34 -3.79 -15.87 3.23
N VAL A 35 -3.66 -15.39 2.00
CA VAL A 35 -2.61 -15.80 1.06
C VAL A 35 -1.22 -15.47 1.61
N ALA A 36 -1.05 -14.27 2.17
CA ALA A 36 0.22 -13.86 2.77
C ALA A 36 0.61 -14.76 3.95
N GLU A 37 -0.34 -15.13 4.81
CA GLU A 37 -0.11 -16.04 5.94
C GLU A 37 0.25 -17.45 5.47
N LEU A 38 -0.42 -17.96 4.42
CA LEU A 38 -0.10 -19.25 3.82
C LEU A 38 1.32 -19.26 3.26
N PHE A 39 1.70 -18.25 2.49
CA PHE A 39 3.05 -18.16 1.93
C PHE A 39 4.10 -18.00 3.03
N ARG A 40 3.83 -17.23 4.07
CA ARG A 40 4.68 -17.11 5.26
C ARG A 40 4.87 -18.47 5.97
N LYS A 41 3.80 -19.27 6.09
CA LYS A 41 3.87 -20.60 6.67
C LYS A 41 4.74 -21.53 5.81
N LEU A 42 4.48 -21.59 4.51
CA LEU A 42 5.27 -22.40 3.57
C LEU A 42 6.75 -22.01 3.60
N HIS A 43 7.04 -20.71 3.62
CA HIS A 43 8.41 -20.21 3.73
C HIS A 43 9.10 -20.68 5.01
N LYS A 44 8.42 -20.59 6.17
CA LYS A 44 8.97 -21.07 7.46
C LYS A 44 9.21 -22.58 7.47
N GLU A 45 8.42 -23.35 6.73
CA GLU A 45 8.57 -24.79 6.57
C GLU A 45 9.61 -25.18 5.51
N GLY A 46 10.30 -24.22 4.90
CA GLY A 46 11.25 -24.45 3.81
C GLY A 46 10.60 -24.97 2.52
N LYS A 47 9.27 -24.82 2.38
CA LYS A 47 8.52 -25.25 1.21
C LYS A 47 8.40 -24.15 0.17
N SER A 48 8.54 -24.52 -1.10
CA SER A 48 8.34 -23.59 -2.21
C SER A 48 6.86 -23.22 -2.34
N PHE A 49 6.61 -21.90 -2.53
CA PHE A 49 5.30 -21.36 -2.89
C PHE A 49 5.35 -20.64 -4.24
N ARG A 50 6.23 -21.10 -5.11
CA ARG A 50 6.39 -20.60 -6.48
C ARG A 50 5.10 -20.74 -7.27
N GLN A 51 4.62 -19.64 -7.86
CA GLN A 51 3.39 -19.57 -8.65
C GLN A 51 3.69 -19.45 -10.14
N PHE A 52 4.79 -18.80 -10.49
CA PHE A 52 5.25 -18.60 -11.85
C PHE A 52 6.43 -19.51 -12.15
N ASP A 53 6.40 -20.20 -13.27
CA ASP A 53 7.56 -21.00 -13.71
C ASP A 53 8.65 -20.10 -14.30
N THR A 54 8.24 -19.00 -14.95
CA THR A 54 9.09 -17.93 -15.49
C THR A 54 8.31 -16.61 -15.50
N GLY A 55 8.97 -15.52 -15.78
CA GLY A 55 8.37 -14.20 -15.94
C GLY A 55 9.17 -13.10 -15.28
N LEU A 56 8.70 -11.88 -15.42
CA LEU A 56 9.36 -10.67 -14.96
C LEU A 56 8.43 -9.83 -14.07
N ALA A 57 8.96 -9.37 -12.96
CA ALA A 57 8.41 -8.27 -12.16
C ALA A 57 9.26 -7.03 -12.37
N VAL A 58 8.64 -5.88 -12.57
CA VAL A 58 9.34 -4.60 -12.69
C VAL A 58 9.02 -3.74 -11.47
N SER A 59 10.04 -3.12 -10.89
CA SER A 59 9.89 -2.08 -9.87
C SER A 59 10.33 -0.72 -10.39
N ILE A 60 9.56 0.31 -10.06
CA ILE A 60 9.87 1.72 -10.32
C ILE A 60 9.90 2.43 -8.98
N PHE A 61 11.06 2.88 -8.55
CA PHE A 61 11.24 3.55 -7.26
C PHE A 61 11.75 4.96 -7.48
N ARG A 62 10.87 5.94 -7.36
CA ARG A 62 11.19 7.37 -7.49
C ARG A 62 11.79 7.96 -6.22
N ASP A 63 11.57 7.30 -5.05
CA ASP A 63 12.23 7.67 -3.80
C ASP A 63 13.14 6.55 -3.26
N ASN A 64 14.09 6.95 -2.43
CA ASN A 64 15.04 6.04 -1.82
C ASN A 64 14.34 5.09 -0.82
N SER A 65 14.53 3.81 -1.01
CA SER A 65 13.99 2.79 -0.12
C SER A 65 14.87 1.55 -0.09
N THR A 66 15.25 1.13 1.10
CA THR A 66 15.96 -0.14 1.30
C THR A 66 14.96 -1.27 1.53
N ARG A 67 14.12 -1.14 2.56
CA ARG A 67 13.21 -2.23 2.97
C ARG A 67 12.20 -2.58 1.89
N THR A 68 11.49 -1.59 1.34
CA THR A 68 10.43 -1.84 0.35
C THR A 68 11.00 -2.43 -0.93
N ARG A 69 12.15 -1.93 -1.40
CA ARG A 69 12.83 -2.45 -2.57
C ARG A 69 13.22 -3.92 -2.41
N TYR A 70 13.89 -4.28 -1.31
CA TYR A 70 14.27 -5.67 -1.05
C TYR A 70 13.07 -6.57 -0.78
N SER A 71 12.01 -6.08 -0.12
CA SER A 71 10.79 -6.85 0.11
C SER A 71 10.09 -7.19 -1.20
N PHE A 72 9.96 -6.23 -2.11
CA PHE A 72 9.37 -6.46 -3.43
C PHE A 72 10.18 -7.48 -4.23
N GLN A 73 11.51 -7.30 -4.31
CA GLN A 73 12.40 -8.21 -5.03
C GLN A 73 12.35 -9.62 -4.44
N SER A 74 12.41 -9.74 -3.10
CA SER A 74 12.37 -11.02 -2.41
C SER A 74 11.05 -11.75 -2.63
N ALA A 75 9.92 -11.03 -2.55
CA ALA A 75 8.60 -11.61 -2.78
C ALA A 75 8.41 -12.08 -4.22
N ALA A 76 8.75 -11.25 -5.19
CA ALA A 76 8.64 -11.59 -6.62
C ALA A 76 9.52 -12.81 -6.96
N ASN A 77 10.75 -12.84 -6.47
CA ASN A 77 11.66 -13.96 -6.67
C ASN A 77 11.13 -15.27 -6.03
N ALA A 78 10.60 -15.19 -4.81
CA ALA A 78 10.01 -16.34 -4.14
C ALA A 78 8.78 -16.89 -4.88
N LEU A 79 8.01 -16.01 -5.55
CA LEU A 79 6.90 -16.38 -6.42
C LEU A 79 7.35 -16.97 -7.76
N GLY A 80 8.63 -16.82 -8.14
CA GLY A 80 9.19 -17.38 -9.36
C GLY A 80 9.46 -16.38 -10.47
N LEU A 81 9.31 -15.10 -10.20
CA LEU A 81 9.59 -14.02 -11.16
C LEU A 81 11.04 -13.54 -11.03
N ALA A 82 11.68 -13.27 -12.15
CA ALA A 82 12.86 -12.42 -12.16
C ALA A 82 12.46 -10.98 -11.83
N VAL A 83 13.38 -10.17 -11.33
CA VAL A 83 13.09 -8.77 -10.98
C VAL A 83 14.02 -7.83 -11.72
N MET A 84 13.43 -6.81 -12.35
CA MET A 84 14.15 -5.68 -12.93
C MET A 84 13.71 -4.39 -12.24
N ASP A 85 14.65 -3.60 -11.80
CA ASP A 85 14.41 -2.26 -11.29
C ASP A 85 14.59 -1.26 -12.44
N LEU A 86 13.52 -0.56 -12.79
CA LEU A 86 13.54 0.42 -13.88
C LEU A 86 14.06 1.75 -13.35
N ASP A 87 15.24 2.13 -13.80
CA ASP A 87 15.79 3.47 -13.62
C ASP A 87 15.29 4.38 -14.73
N GLU A 88 14.31 5.24 -14.43
CA GLU A 88 13.69 6.14 -15.41
C GLU A 88 14.72 7.05 -16.08
N LYS A 89 15.83 7.42 -15.39
CA LYS A 89 16.90 8.23 -15.96
C LYS A 89 17.73 7.52 -17.04
N LYS A 90 17.65 6.18 -17.07
CA LYS A 90 18.33 5.32 -18.04
C LYS A 90 17.38 4.69 -19.05
N SER A 91 16.13 5.14 -19.06
CA SER A 91 15.09 4.67 -19.99
C SER A 91 14.69 5.75 -20.96
N GLN A 92 13.83 5.42 -21.92
CA GLN A 92 13.27 6.38 -22.87
C GLN A 92 12.36 7.42 -22.21
N ILE A 93 11.90 7.18 -20.98
CA ILE A 93 11.18 8.16 -20.17
C ILE A 93 12.00 9.45 -20.03
N ALA A 94 13.31 9.36 -19.86
CA ALA A 94 14.21 10.51 -19.83
C ALA A 94 14.26 11.30 -21.14
N HIS A 95 13.80 10.71 -22.24
CA HIS A 95 13.75 11.30 -23.58
C HIS A 95 12.32 11.64 -24.04
N GLY A 96 11.34 11.63 -23.11
CA GLY A 96 9.97 12.05 -23.38
C GLY A 96 9.00 10.94 -23.76
N GLU A 97 9.36 9.66 -23.50
CA GLU A 97 8.40 8.55 -23.60
C GLU A 97 7.23 8.80 -22.66
N THR A 98 6.02 8.69 -23.18
CA THR A 98 4.79 8.91 -22.39
C THR A 98 4.52 7.75 -21.43
N VAL A 99 3.71 8.01 -20.40
CA VAL A 99 3.25 6.97 -19.45
C VAL A 99 2.56 5.83 -20.20
N ARG A 100 1.73 6.13 -21.20
CA ARG A 100 1.04 5.13 -22.03
C ARG A 100 2.01 4.24 -22.81
N GLU A 101 3.02 4.83 -23.42
CA GLU A 101 4.04 4.07 -24.17
C GLU A 101 4.82 3.14 -23.26
N THR A 102 5.29 3.66 -22.11
CA THR A 102 6.00 2.86 -21.10
C THR A 102 5.12 1.73 -20.56
N ALA A 103 3.86 2.01 -20.20
CA ALA A 103 2.92 1.01 -19.69
C ALA A 103 2.67 -0.10 -20.73
N ASN A 104 2.45 0.26 -22.00
CA ASN A 104 2.26 -0.70 -23.06
C ASN A 104 3.51 -1.58 -23.27
N MET A 105 4.69 -0.97 -23.31
CA MET A 105 5.94 -1.71 -23.46
C MET A 105 6.17 -2.67 -22.28
N LEU A 106 5.92 -2.24 -21.05
CA LEU A 106 6.02 -3.10 -19.87
C LEU A 106 5.03 -4.26 -19.93
N SER A 107 3.81 -4.05 -20.42
CA SER A 107 2.77 -5.07 -20.51
C SER A 107 3.17 -6.28 -21.36
N PHE A 108 3.94 -6.09 -22.42
CA PHE A 108 4.38 -7.22 -23.24
C PHE A 108 5.30 -8.19 -22.52
N MET A 109 6.01 -7.73 -21.48
CA MET A 109 7.13 -8.46 -20.90
C MET A 109 6.96 -8.79 -19.41
N THR A 110 5.97 -8.19 -18.73
CA THR A 110 5.90 -8.28 -17.25
C THR A 110 4.59 -8.88 -16.76
N GLN A 111 4.65 -9.55 -15.63
CA GLN A 111 3.50 -10.05 -14.90
C GLN A 111 3.04 -9.10 -13.80
N ILE A 112 3.98 -8.36 -13.20
CA ILE A 112 3.70 -7.45 -12.08
C ILE A 112 4.56 -6.19 -12.25
N VAL A 113 3.94 -5.03 -12.03
CA VAL A 113 4.61 -3.74 -11.92
C VAL A 113 4.39 -3.19 -10.51
N GLY A 114 5.46 -2.89 -9.81
CA GLY A 114 5.43 -2.22 -8.50
C GLY A 114 5.96 -0.80 -8.61
N ILE A 115 5.15 0.20 -8.26
CA ILE A 115 5.54 1.62 -8.34
C ILE A 115 5.56 2.22 -6.94
N ARG A 116 6.71 2.80 -6.54
CA ARG A 116 6.82 3.62 -5.35
C ARG A 116 7.13 5.05 -5.72
N ASP A 117 6.23 5.96 -5.33
CA ASP A 117 6.38 7.41 -5.51
C ASP A 117 5.67 8.14 -4.35
N ASP A 118 6.41 8.52 -3.32
CA ASP A 118 5.88 9.08 -2.08
C ASP A 118 6.46 10.45 -1.73
N MET A 119 7.17 11.08 -2.67
CA MET A 119 7.88 12.33 -2.40
C MET A 119 6.98 13.57 -2.43
N PHE A 120 5.99 13.62 -3.33
CA PHE A 120 5.23 14.81 -3.65
C PHE A 120 3.74 14.54 -3.58
N LEU A 121 3.00 15.40 -2.86
CA LEU A 121 1.55 15.26 -2.72
C LEU A 121 0.85 15.40 -4.08
N GLY A 122 -0.11 14.52 -4.33
CA GLY A 122 -0.90 14.49 -5.55
C GLY A 122 -0.19 13.87 -6.77
N GLN A 123 1.06 13.46 -6.65
CA GLN A 123 1.84 12.95 -7.80
C GLN A 123 1.88 11.43 -7.86
N GLY A 124 2.28 10.78 -6.78
CA GLY A 124 2.55 9.34 -6.80
C GLY A 124 1.34 8.49 -7.12
N ASN A 125 0.24 8.70 -6.40
CA ASN A 125 -0.99 7.97 -6.68
C ASN A 125 -1.58 8.32 -8.04
N SER A 126 -1.51 9.58 -8.47
CA SER A 126 -1.96 10.03 -9.79
C SER A 126 -1.21 9.32 -10.92
N TYR A 127 0.12 9.25 -10.81
CA TYR A 127 0.94 8.51 -11.77
C TYR A 127 0.59 7.02 -11.84
N MET A 128 0.40 6.38 -10.69
CA MET A 128 0.00 4.96 -10.65
C MET A 128 -1.36 4.72 -11.32
N ARG A 129 -2.32 5.66 -11.16
CA ARG A 129 -3.62 5.58 -11.82
C ARG A 129 -3.48 5.71 -13.33
N GLU A 130 -2.69 6.67 -13.80
CA GLU A 130 -2.42 6.85 -15.23
C GLU A 130 -1.78 5.59 -15.84
N VAL A 131 -0.82 4.96 -15.14
CA VAL A 131 -0.27 3.67 -15.56
C VAL A 131 -1.35 2.60 -15.59
N GLY A 132 -2.19 2.49 -14.55
CA GLY A 132 -3.27 1.51 -14.49
C GLY A 132 -4.27 1.67 -15.64
N GLU A 133 -4.69 2.90 -15.92
CA GLU A 133 -5.59 3.24 -17.03
C GLU A 133 -4.97 2.87 -18.39
N ALA A 134 -3.68 3.16 -18.58
CA ALA A 134 -2.97 2.80 -19.83
C ALA A 134 -2.88 1.28 -20.02
N LEU A 135 -2.65 0.51 -18.93
CA LEU A 135 -2.65 -0.95 -18.94
C LEU A 135 -4.03 -1.52 -19.30
N ASP A 136 -5.11 -0.96 -18.72
CA ASP A 136 -6.48 -1.38 -18.98
C ASP A 136 -6.86 -1.06 -20.44
N MET A 137 -6.62 0.17 -20.89
CA MET A 137 -6.92 0.59 -22.26
C MET A 137 -6.26 -0.31 -23.30
N GLY A 138 -4.95 -0.55 -23.17
CA GLY A 138 -4.22 -1.39 -24.14
C GLY A 138 -4.71 -2.84 -24.16
N PHE A 139 -5.12 -3.37 -23.02
CA PHE A 139 -5.67 -4.73 -22.91
C PHE A 139 -7.08 -4.82 -23.47
N ASP A 140 -7.97 -3.89 -23.14
CA ASP A 140 -9.37 -3.88 -23.57
C ASP A 140 -9.52 -3.60 -25.07
N GLU A 141 -8.63 -2.79 -25.65
CA GLU A 141 -8.53 -2.55 -27.09
C GLU A 141 -7.95 -3.76 -27.85
N GLY A 142 -7.48 -4.79 -27.16
CA GLY A 142 -6.84 -5.97 -27.75
C GLY A 142 -5.46 -5.72 -28.34
N THR A 143 -4.87 -4.55 -28.08
CA THR A 143 -3.49 -4.22 -28.49
C THR A 143 -2.49 -5.03 -27.67
N LEU A 144 -2.79 -5.24 -26.39
CA LEU A 144 -1.97 -6.02 -25.46
C LEU A 144 -2.65 -7.38 -25.19
N HIS A 145 -1.87 -8.46 -25.30
CA HIS A 145 -2.36 -9.82 -25.05
C HIS A 145 -2.37 -10.22 -23.56
N GLN A 146 -1.76 -9.40 -22.72
CA GLN A 146 -1.75 -9.56 -21.25
C GLN A 146 -1.83 -8.22 -20.55
N ARG A 147 -2.27 -8.24 -19.31
CA ARG A 147 -2.35 -7.10 -18.43
C ARG A 147 -1.64 -7.42 -17.12
N PRO A 148 -0.47 -6.84 -16.83
CA PRO A 148 0.24 -7.07 -15.58
C PRO A 148 -0.55 -6.56 -14.37
N GLY A 149 -0.37 -7.19 -13.23
CA GLY A 149 -0.85 -6.64 -11.95
C GLY A 149 -0.06 -5.38 -11.57
N LEU A 150 -0.77 -4.34 -11.11
CA LEU A 150 -0.14 -3.12 -10.63
C LEU A 150 -0.24 -3.04 -9.10
N VAL A 151 0.90 -2.87 -8.45
CA VAL A 151 0.99 -2.82 -6.98
C VAL A 151 1.60 -1.48 -6.57
N ASN A 152 1.02 -0.87 -5.53
CA ASN A 152 1.54 0.29 -4.82
C ASN A 152 2.36 -0.16 -3.59
N PRO A 153 3.68 -0.27 -3.64
CA PRO A 153 4.51 -0.45 -2.46
C PRO A 153 4.48 0.72 -1.49
N GLN A 154 4.37 1.96 -2.02
CA GLN A 154 4.10 3.18 -1.27
C GLN A 154 3.88 4.35 -2.23
N CYS A 155 2.84 5.15 -2.00
CA CYS A 155 2.64 6.44 -2.67
C CYS A 155 2.52 7.59 -1.64
N ASP A 156 2.20 8.78 -2.11
CA ASP A 156 1.95 9.96 -1.29
C ASP A 156 0.70 9.83 -0.40
N ILE A 157 -0.27 9.00 -0.80
CA ILE A 157 -1.56 8.82 -0.11
C ILE A 157 -1.55 7.62 0.83
N ASP A 158 -1.11 6.45 0.39
CA ASP A 158 -1.16 5.20 1.15
C ASP A 158 0.16 4.42 1.06
N HIS A 159 0.40 3.59 2.06
CA HIS A 159 1.43 2.54 2.03
C HIS A 159 0.76 1.17 2.22
N PRO A 160 0.04 0.66 1.19
CA PRO A 160 -0.83 -0.51 1.33
C PRO A 160 -0.12 -1.74 1.87
N THR A 161 1.10 -2.01 1.40
CA THR A 161 1.88 -3.18 1.84
C THR A 161 2.27 -3.08 3.31
N GLN A 162 2.55 -1.89 3.83
CA GLN A 162 2.82 -1.68 5.26
C GLN A 162 1.54 -1.83 6.08
N SER A 163 0.47 -1.13 5.71
CA SER A 163 -0.80 -1.14 6.44
C SER A 163 -1.40 -2.54 6.52
N MET A 164 -1.34 -3.32 5.43
CA MET A 164 -1.77 -4.71 5.40
C MET A 164 -0.88 -5.63 6.26
N SER A 165 0.43 -5.38 6.28
CA SER A 165 1.36 -6.10 7.15
C SER A 165 1.09 -5.84 8.62
N ASP A 166 0.80 -4.58 8.98
CA ASP A 166 0.46 -4.18 10.34
C ASP A 166 -0.87 -4.79 10.78
N LEU A 167 -1.89 -4.78 9.92
CA LEU A 167 -3.17 -5.46 10.18
C LEU A 167 -2.98 -6.97 10.38
N ALA A 168 -2.17 -7.62 9.56
CA ALA A 168 -1.86 -9.04 9.70
C ALA A 168 -1.11 -9.34 11.00
N MET A 169 -0.21 -8.44 11.43
CA MET A 169 0.49 -8.54 12.71
C MET A 169 -0.49 -8.38 13.89
N LEU A 170 -1.40 -7.41 13.84
CA LEU A 170 -2.43 -7.22 14.85
C LEU A 170 -3.35 -8.45 14.92
N LYS A 171 -3.79 -8.98 13.77
CA LYS A 171 -4.55 -10.24 13.72
C LYS A 171 -3.81 -11.38 14.41
N GLN A 172 -2.51 -11.52 14.15
CA GLN A 172 -1.70 -12.57 14.79
C GLN A 172 -1.59 -12.38 16.30
N TYR A 173 -1.42 -11.14 16.76
CA TYR A 173 -1.27 -10.82 18.18
C TYR A 173 -2.56 -11.03 18.98
N PHE A 174 -3.70 -10.56 18.45
CA PHE A 174 -5.01 -10.68 19.11
C PHE A 174 -5.77 -11.97 18.76
N GLY A 175 -5.27 -12.79 17.84
CA GLY A 175 -5.77 -14.12 17.49
C GLY A 175 -6.65 -14.17 16.24
N SER A 176 -7.42 -13.13 15.93
CA SER A 176 -8.27 -13.09 14.72
C SER A 176 -8.57 -11.64 14.30
N LEU A 177 -9.11 -11.44 13.09
CA LEU A 177 -9.63 -10.14 12.66
C LEU A 177 -10.85 -9.72 13.47
N ASP A 178 -11.70 -10.66 13.85
CA ASP A 178 -12.89 -10.36 14.68
C ASP A 178 -12.52 -9.92 16.11
N ALA A 179 -11.40 -10.39 16.64
CA ALA A 179 -10.89 -9.98 17.95
C ALA A 179 -10.32 -8.54 17.97
N LEU A 180 -10.18 -7.93 16.80
CA LEU A 180 -9.75 -6.54 16.65
C LEU A 180 -10.88 -5.53 16.82
N LYS A 181 -12.15 -5.96 16.73
CA LYS A 181 -13.31 -5.08 16.87
C LYS A 181 -13.32 -4.45 18.27
N GLY A 182 -13.44 -3.13 18.33
CA GLY A 182 -13.42 -2.35 19.56
C GLY A 182 -12.03 -2.23 20.22
N LYS A 183 -10.97 -2.74 19.58
CA LYS A 183 -9.60 -2.46 20.02
C LYS A 183 -9.24 -1.01 19.72
N LYS A 184 -8.51 -0.38 20.62
CA LYS A 184 -8.12 1.03 20.55
C LYS A 184 -6.67 1.17 20.09
N VAL A 185 -6.48 1.78 18.92
CA VAL A 185 -5.16 2.07 18.36
C VAL A 185 -4.89 3.58 18.38
N ALA A 186 -3.84 3.97 19.08
CA ALA A 186 -3.31 5.33 19.03
C ALA A 186 -2.26 5.44 17.94
N MET A 187 -2.62 6.00 16.78
CA MET A 187 -1.69 6.36 15.71
C MET A 187 -1.10 7.73 16.03
N THR A 188 0.18 7.79 16.38
CA THR A 188 0.76 9.00 16.93
C THR A 188 1.99 9.47 16.19
N TRP A 189 2.13 10.79 16.11
CA TRP A 189 3.36 11.40 15.63
C TRP A 189 4.53 11.10 16.57
N ALA A 190 5.71 10.95 15.99
CA ALA A 190 6.97 10.83 16.72
C ALA A 190 8.02 11.73 16.08
N TYR A 191 8.90 12.31 16.88
CA TYR A 191 9.94 13.22 16.41
C TYR A 191 10.90 12.54 15.42
N SER A 192 11.28 13.30 14.40
CA SER A 192 12.38 12.98 13.50
C SER A 192 13.10 14.28 13.09
N PRO A 193 14.42 14.30 13.02
CA PRO A 193 15.15 15.46 12.51
C PRO A 193 15.01 15.66 11.00
N SER A 194 14.41 14.67 10.29
CA SER A 194 14.23 14.71 8.84
C SER A 194 12.83 15.15 8.46
N TYR A 195 12.73 16.20 7.66
CA TYR A 195 11.48 16.63 7.00
C TYR A 195 11.14 15.84 5.73
N GLY A 196 11.96 14.84 5.38
CA GLY A 196 11.70 13.95 4.23
C GLY A 196 10.79 12.76 4.53
N LYS A 197 9.99 12.79 5.61
CA LYS A 197 9.14 11.67 6.01
C LYS A 197 7.74 11.79 5.37
N PRO A 198 7.32 10.80 4.55
CA PRO A 198 6.00 10.85 3.90
C PRO A 198 4.84 10.69 4.89
N LEU A 199 3.67 11.18 4.47
CA LEU A 199 2.41 11.09 5.22
C LEU A 199 1.73 9.72 5.07
N SER A 200 2.10 8.94 4.08
CA SER A 200 1.36 7.75 3.63
C SER A 200 1.22 6.64 4.68
N VAL A 201 2.18 6.47 5.61
CA VAL A 201 2.04 5.43 6.64
C VAL A 201 0.93 5.75 7.64
N PRO A 202 0.89 6.92 8.31
CA PRO A 202 -0.25 7.24 9.17
C PRO A 202 -1.56 7.28 8.38
N GLN A 203 -1.56 7.77 7.15
CA GLN A 203 -2.73 7.79 6.27
C GLN A 203 -3.26 6.38 5.97
N GLY A 204 -2.39 5.44 5.64
CA GLY A 204 -2.79 4.06 5.42
C GLY A 204 -3.38 3.39 6.67
N ILE A 205 -2.81 3.66 7.84
CA ILE A 205 -3.32 3.12 9.11
C ILE A 205 -4.74 3.65 9.41
N ILE A 206 -4.96 4.97 9.34
CA ILE A 206 -6.28 5.54 9.62
C ILE A 206 -7.32 5.21 8.55
N GLY A 207 -6.88 4.98 7.29
CA GLY A 207 -7.76 4.57 6.20
C GLY A 207 -8.18 3.10 6.30
N LEU A 208 -7.29 2.23 6.78
CA LEU A 208 -7.51 0.78 6.79
C LEU A 208 -8.14 0.26 8.10
N LEU A 209 -7.54 0.58 9.25
CA LEU A 209 -7.90 -0.10 10.51
C LEU A 209 -9.36 0.10 10.93
N PRO A 210 -9.98 1.29 10.79
CA PRO A 210 -11.39 1.47 11.15
C PRO A 210 -12.33 0.54 10.38
N ARG A 211 -11.99 0.14 9.16
CA ARG A 211 -12.77 -0.77 8.33
C ARG A 211 -12.92 -2.17 8.93
N PHE A 212 -12.03 -2.53 9.87
CA PHE A 212 -12.05 -3.79 10.61
C PHE A 212 -12.65 -3.63 12.03
N GLY A 213 -13.35 -2.51 12.29
CA GLY A 213 -13.99 -2.26 13.57
C GLY A 213 -13.02 -1.84 14.67
N ILE A 214 -11.81 -1.38 14.31
CA ILE A 214 -10.81 -0.88 15.25
C ILE A 214 -11.06 0.60 15.49
N ASP A 215 -11.10 1.01 16.74
CA ASP A 215 -11.17 2.42 17.13
C ASP A 215 -9.79 3.06 16.98
N VAL A 216 -9.69 4.13 16.21
CA VAL A 216 -8.41 4.77 15.95
C VAL A 216 -8.41 6.21 16.42
N THR A 217 -7.45 6.55 17.27
CA THR A 217 -7.16 7.93 17.65
C THR A 217 -5.89 8.37 16.94
N LEU A 218 -6.00 9.38 16.08
CA LEU A 218 -4.87 10.03 15.41
C LEU A 218 -4.39 11.19 16.27
N ALA A 219 -3.14 11.15 16.72
CA ALA A 219 -2.57 12.19 17.58
C ALA A 219 -1.28 12.78 16.98
N PHE A 220 -1.26 14.12 16.85
CA PHE A 220 -0.11 14.84 16.29
C PHE A 220 -0.05 16.28 16.81
N PRO A 221 1.14 16.91 16.85
CA PRO A 221 1.28 18.33 17.15
C PRO A 221 0.62 19.20 16.07
N GLU A 222 0.25 20.43 16.42
CA GLU A 222 -0.28 21.40 15.45
C GLU A 222 0.68 21.56 14.25
N GLY A 223 0.11 21.62 13.05
CA GLY A 223 0.86 21.74 11.78
C GLY A 223 1.35 20.42 11.20
N TYR A 224 1.10 19.29 11.87
CA TYR A 224 1.43 17.94 11.36
C TYR A 224 0.18 17.19 10.88
N ASP A 225 -0.75 17.92 10.33
CA ASP A 225 -1.98 17.40 9.77
C ASP A 225 -1.69 16.40 8.63
N LEU A 226 -2.67 15.54 8.34
CA LEU A 226 -2.67 14.66 7.19
C LEU A 226 -3.55 15.23 6.07
N ILE A 227 -3.53 14.61 4.90
CA ILE A 227 -4.35 15.02 3.75
C ILE A 227 -5.84 15.02 4.15
N PRO A 228 -6.59 16.15 3.96
CA PRO A 228 -7.98 16.26 4.39
C PRO A 228 -8.89 15.17 3.82
N ASP A 229 -8.71 14.78 2.55
CA ASP A 229 -9.51 13.73 1.91
C ASP A 229 -9.28 12.35 2.55
N VAL A 230 -8.07 12.07 3.01
CA VAL A 230 -7.77 10.83 3.75
C VAL A 230 -8.42 10.85 5.14
N ILE A 231 -8.42 11.99 5.82
CA ILE A 231 -9.14 12.17 7.09
C ILE A 231 -10.66 11.92 6.90
N ASN A 232 -11.23 12.46 5.82
CA ASN A 232 -12.65 12.24 5.50
C ASN A 232 -12.94 10.77 5.17
N THR A 233 -12.06 10.12 4.44
CA THR A 233 -12.12 8.68 4.16
C THR A 233 -12.06 7.85 5.44
N ALA A 234 -11.17 8.18 6.37
CA ALA A 234 -11.07 7.49 7.66
C ALA A 234 -12.37 7.60 8.48
N ARG A 235 -12.98 8.81 8.52
CA ARG A 235 -14.28 9.03 9.18
C ARG A 235 -15.40 8.23 8.53
N ALA A 236 -15.47 8.24 7.20
CA ALA A 236 -16.47 7.48 6.46
C ALA A 236 -16.33 5.97 6.70
N ASN A 237 -15.11 5.45 6.66
CA ASN A 237 -14.79 4.05 6.91
C ASN A 237 -15.17 3.63 8.35
N ALA A 238 -14.86 4.46 9.33
CA ALA A 238 -15.25 4.22 10.72
C ALA A 238 -16.77 4.16 10.88
N ASN A 239 -17.49 5.12 10.31
CA ASN A 239 -18.96 5.14 10.35
C ASN A 239 -19.58 3.90 9.72
N ILE A 240 -19.08 3.46 8.57
CA ILE A 240 -19.58 2.25 7.88
C ILE A 240 -19.33 0.99 8.71
N ALA A 241 -18.17 0.89 9.35
CA ALA A 241 -17.78 -0.29 10.13
C ALA A 241 -18.32 -0.27 11.58
N GLY A 242 -18.89 0.86 12.03
CA GLY A 242 -19.34 1.03 13.42
C GLY A 242 -18.19 1.14 14.43
N SER A 243 -17.04 1.66 14.00
CA SER A 243 -15.88 1.98 14.85
C SER A 243 -15.76 3.49 15.07
N GLU A 244 -14.85 3.91 15.94
CA GLU A 244 -14.59 5.32 16.21
C GLU A 244 -13.29 5.79 15.53
N PHE A 245 -13.34 7.00 14.96
CA PHE A 245 -12.14 7.70 14.49
C PHE A 245 -12.11 9.10 15.10
N THR A 246 -11.08 9.36 15.90
CA THR A 246 -10.90 10.64 16.59
C THR A 246 -9.54 11.27 16.29
N ILE A 247 -9.44 12.58 16.44
CA ILE A 247 -8.20 13.35 16.27
C ILE A 247 -7.96 14.19 17.51
N THR A 248 -6.72 14.23 17.98
CA THR A 248 -6.30 15.07 19.12
C THR A 248 -4.87 15.58 18.92
N ASN A 249 -4.58 16.73 19.53
CA ASN A 249 -3.20 17.23 19.65
C ASN A 249 -2.53 16.76 20.96
N SER A 250 -3.25 16.03 21.81
CA SER A 250 -2.75 15.48 23.08
C SER A 250 -2.33 14.02 22.91
N MET A 251 -1.03 13.75 22.93
CA MET A 251 -0.51 12.38 22.94
C MET A 251 -0.93 11.61 24.20
N THR A 252 -1.00 12.30 25.32
CA THR A 252 -1.40 11.68 26.60
C THR A 252 -2.84 11.14 26.53
N ASP A 253 -3.76 11.94 25.94
CA ASP A 253 -5.14 11.51 25.77
C ASP A 253 -5.24 10.34 24.81
N ALA A 254 -4.49 10.37 23.71
CA ALA A 254 -4.46 9.27 22.75
C ALA A 254 -3.93 7.95 23.36
N PHE A 255 -2.99 8.02 24.28
CA PHE A 255 -2.42 6.82 24.93
C PHE A 255 -3.33 6.25 26.00
N THR A 256 -4.27 7.05 26.53
CA THR A 256 -5.15 6.62 27.61
C THR A 256 -6.06 5.48 27.12
N ASN A 257 -5.95 4.32 27.79
CA ASN A 257 -6.68 3.09 27.45
C ASN A 257 -6.45 2.56 26.03
N ALA A 258 -5.36 2.93 25.37
CA ALA A 258 -4.99 2.34 24.07
C ALA A 258 -4.52 0.89 24.26
N ASP A 259 -5.06 -0.03 23.47
CA ASP A 259 -4.55 -1.41 23.38
C ASP A 259 -3.22 -1.45 22.59
N VAL A 260 -3.05 -0.52 21.64
CA VAL A 260 -1.87 -0.41 20.77
C VAL A 260 -1.47 1.05 20.60
N VAL A 261 -0.19 1.34 20.76
CA VAL A 261 0.40 2.64 20.42
C VAL A 261 1.31 2.46 19.21
N TYR A 262 1.05 3.23 18.15
CA TYR A 262 1.80 3.20 16.90
C TYR A 262 2.50 4.54 16.66
N PRO A 263 3.72 4.74 17.17
CA PRO A 263 4.46 5.98 16.94
C PRO A 263 5.11 5.97 15.55
N LYS A 264 4.91 7.04 14.78
CA LYS A 264 5.47 7.19 13.45
C LYS A 264 5.87 8.65 13.20
N SER A 265 7.01 8.85 12.58
CA SER A 265 7.42 10.20 12.14
C SER A 265 6.87 10.51 10.76
N TRP A 266 6.32 11.71 10.59
CA TRP A 266 6.01 12.31 9.29
C TRP A 266 6.31 13.81 9.30
N ALA A 267 6.45 14.39 8.10
CA ALA A 267 6.75 15.81 7.94
C ALA A 267 5.53 16.69 8.25
N PRO A 268 5.73 17.95 8.64
CA PRO A 268 4.64 18.92 8.70
C PRO A 268 3.93 19.05 7.35
N PHE A 269 2.61 19.20 7.38
CA PHE A 269 1.79 19.25 6.15
C PHE A 269 2.26 20.36 5.20
N HIS A 270 2.46 21.57 5.71
CA HIS A 270 2.93 22.71 4.90
C HIS A 270 4.31 22.50 4.24
N VAL A 271 5.17 21.66 4.83
CA VAL A 271 6.47 21.31 4.21
C VAL A 271 6.23 20.41 3.00
N MET A 272 5.28 19.47 3.09
CA MET A 272 4.94 18.58 1.98
C MET A 272 4.25 19.33 0.85
N GLU A 273 3.31 20.24 1.15
CA GLU A 273 2.68 21.13 0.16
C GLU A 273 3.72 21.97 -0.57
N LYS A 274 4.58 22.69 0.18
CA LYS A 274 5.62 23.52 -0.41
C LYS A 274 6.60 22.73 -1.28
N ARG A 275 6.90 21.50 -0.91
CA ARG A 275 7.73 20.62 -1.74
C ARG A 275 7.07 20.35 -3.09
N THR A 276 5.76 20.12 -3.11
CA THR A 276 5.00 19.88 -4.34
C THR A 276 4.92 21.15 -5.19
N GLU A 277 4.77 22.33 -4.59
CA GLU A 277 4.74 23.61 -5.32
C GLU A 277 6.08 23.97 -5.99
N LEU A 278 7.17 23.37 -5.57
CA LEU A 278 8.51 23.61 -6.14
C LEU A 278 8.85 22.67 -7.31
N LEU A 279 7.95 21.78 -7.70
CA LEU A 279 8.07 20.93 -8.90
C LEU A 279 7.75 21.70 -10.16
#